data_ea34c1280d78d28d5555679c295dc4cb
#
_entry.id   ea34c1280d78d28d5555679c295dc4cb
#
_cell.length_a   1.000
_cell.length_b   1.000
_cell.length_c   1.000
_cell.angle_alpha   90.00
_cell.angle_beta   90.00
_cell.angle_gamma   90.00
#
_symmetry.space_group_name_H-M   'P 1'
#
loop_
_entity.id
_entity.type
_entity.pdbx_description
1 polymer ?
#
loop_
_entity_poly.entity_id
_entity_poly.type
_entity_poly.pdbx_seq_one_letter_code
_entity_poly.pdbx_strand_id
1 'polypeptide(L)'
;MEQVVTQIDGAPLGVLSAVETGPDGKVYFAVSTEAAAKNGLESALRTELIAHTGTDCVYVYDPSARTVEQVLGGVAGAAGLALSEDGRTLYVSDLGNRCIWSVDADARELTAGGKNCGSFVSGLLGYPGALALDEDGTLYISYRWTRSGWLEKNADSTLLRGIALRAGQNTQERLFRCTADAPCAEAVSLATGAWEQTFTGLVQDSCAAVCPVESKVYFGAAGADSLLAANR
;
A
#
# COMPACT_ATOMS: atom_id res chain seq x y z
N MET A 1 -7.20 13.91 22.48
CA MET A 1 -7.22 13.15 21.20
C MET A 1 -8.67 12.96 20.84
N GLU A 2 -9.07 13.28 19.63
CA GLU A 2 -10.45 13.20 19.14
C GLU A 2 -10.53 12.07 18.08
N GLN A 3 -11.62 11.29 18.11
CA GLN A 3 -11.95 10.33 17.06
C GLN A 3 -12.86 11.02 16.05
N VAL A 4 -12.36 11.25 14.82
CA VAL A 4 -13.10 11.99 13.78
C VAL A 4 -13.91 11.07 12.86
N VAL A 5 -13.47 9.83 12.66
CA VAL A 5 -14.16 8.79 11.87
C VAL A 5 -14.10 7.47 12.63
N THR A 6 -15.24 6.86 12.91
CA THR A 6 -15.35 5.58 13.63
C THR A 6 -16.15 4.54 12.86
N GLN A 7 -16.90 4.98 11.85
CA GLN A 7 -17.76 4.12 11.03
C GLN A 7 -17.94 4.74 9.63
N ILE A 8 -18.24 3.90 8.67
CA ILE A 8 -18.59 4.27 7.30
C ILE A 8 -19.89 3.54 6.97
N ASP A 9 -20.93 4.27 6.52
CA ASP A 9 -22.26 3.74 6.19
C ASP A 9 -22.87 2.86 7.30
N GLY A 10 -22.61 3.22 8.56
CA GLY A 10 -23.10 2.47 9.73
C GLY A 10 -22.30 1.22 10.09
N ALA A 11 -21.30 0.83 9.29
CA ALA A 11 -20.39 -0.25 9.61
C ALA A 11 -19.15 0.28 10.36
N PRO A 12 -18.62 -0.45 11.36
CA PRO A 12 -17.37 -0.08 12.02
C PRO A 12 -16.22 0.06 11.02
N LEU A 13 -15.34 1.04 11.28
CA LEU A 13 -14.13 1.21 10.49
C LEU A 13 -13.25 -0.04 10.65
N GLY A 14 -12.72 -0.55 9.54
CA GLY A 14 -11.76 -1.64 9.51
C GLY A 14 -10.37 -1.22 10.03
N VAL A 15 -9.32 -1.90 9.60
CA VAL A 15 -7.95 -1.54 9.96
C VAL A 15 -7.44 -0.47 9.01
N LEU A 16 -7.05 0.68 9.58
CA LEU A 16 -6.37 1.74 8.83
C LEU A 16 -4.97 1.29 8.44
N SER A 17 -4.66 1.35 7.15
CA SER A 17 -3.39 0.90 6.58
C SER A 17 -2.48 2.03 6.13
N ALA A 18 -3.06 3.15 5.70
CA ALA A 18 -2.33 4.35 5.28
C ALA A 18 -3.18 5.61 5.50
N VAL A 19 -2.50 6.74 5.64
CA VAL A 19 -3.11 8.06 5.71
C VAL A 19 -2.25 9.07 4.96
N GLU A 20 -2.89 10.00 4.26
CA GLU A 20 -2.25 11.08 3.51
C GLU A 20 -3.08 12.36 3.63
N THR A 21 -2.45 13.53 3.60
CA THR A 21 -3.13 14.81 3.74
C THR A 21 -2.98 15.65 2.48
N GLY A 22 -4.09 16.19 2.01
CA GLY A 22 -4.10 17.10 0.87
C GLY A 22 -3.76 18.54 1.25
N PRO A 23 -3.30 19.36 0.29
CA PRO A 23 -3.02 20.78 0.50
C PRO A 23 -4.29 21.58 0.84
N ASP A 24 -5.46 21.06 0.53
CA ASP A 24 -6.78 21.60 0.87
C ASP A 24 -7.27 21.21 2.29
N GLY A 25 -6.47 20.44 3.03
CA GLY A 25 -6.78 19.96 4.38
C GLY A 25 -7.66 18.72 4.43
N LYS A 26 -8.03 18.13 3.31
CA LYS A 26 -8.68 16.82 3.27
C LYS A 26 -7.71 15.72 3.68
N VAL A 27 -8.24 14.64 4.25
CA VAL A 27 -7.46 13.50 4.73
C VAL A 27 -7.89 12.25 3.97
N TYR A 28 -6.98 11.69 3.20
CA TYR A 28 -7.17 10.42 2.49
C TYR A 28 -6.69 9.29 3.39
N PHE A 29 -7.44 8.20 3.45
CA PHE A 29 -7.06 7.05 4.26
C PHE A 29 -7.50 5.73 3.62
N ALA A 30 -6.65 4.73 3.74
CA ALA A 30 -6.93 3.39 3.26
C ALA A 30 -7.37 2.49 4.41
N VAL A 31 -8.34 1.62 4.12
CA VAL A 31 -8.97 0.72 5.09
C VAL A 31 -8.96 -0.69 4.54
N SER A 32 -8.37 -1.60 5.30
CA SER A 32 -8.52 -3.03 5.10
C SER A 32 -9.76 -3.55 5.83
N THR A 33 -10.41 -4.55 5.25
CA THR A 33 -11.72 -5.02 5.70
C THR A 33 -11.74 -5.63 7.10
N GLU A 34 -12.91 -5.64 7.70
CA GLU A 34 -13.20 -6.03 9.09
C GLU A 34 -12.75 -7.45 9.47
N ALA A 35 -12.77 -8.39 8.52
CA ALA A 35 -12.39 -9.79 8.79
C ALA A 35 -10.92 -9.92 9.24
N ALA A 36 -10.09 -8.98 8.87
CA ALA A 36 -8.68 -8.91 9.19
C ALA A 36 -8.37 -8.09 10.45
N ALA A 37 -9.30 -7.25 10.91
CA ALA A 37 -9.12 -6.31 12.01
C ALA A 37 -8.71 -6.97 13.35
N LYS A 38 -9.10 -8.22 13.56
CA LYS A 38 -8.90 -8.93 14.83
C LYS A 38 -7.44 -9.15 15.21
N ASN A 39 -6.53 -9.20 14.21
CA ASN A 39 -5.12 -9.55 14.41
C ASN A 39 -4.15 -8.42 13.98
N GLY A 40 -4.67 -7.22 13.78
CA GLY A 40 -3.87 -6.03 13.42
C GLY A 40 -3.52 -5.95 11.92
N LEU A 41 -2.88 -4.83 11.55
CA LEU A 41 -2.62 -4.44 10.16
C LEU A 41 -1.82 -5.48 9.37
N GLU A 42 -0.74 -6.03 9.97
CA GLU A 42 0.14 -6.99 9.29
C GLU A 42 -0.63 -8.26 8.88
N SER A 43 -1.49 -8.74 9.79
CA SER A 43 -2.35 -9.89 9.52
C SER A 43 -3.42 -9.57 8.48
N ALA A 44 -3.96 -8.36 8.51
CA ALA A 44 -4.97 -7.90 7.55
C ALA A 44 -4.42 -7.90 6.12
N LEU A 45 -3.32 -7.21 5.91
CA LEU A 45 -2.67 -7.11 4.60
C LEU A 45 -2.21 -8.47 4.07
N ARG A 46 -1.65 -9.33 4.95
CA ARG A 46 -1.26 -10.68 4.58
C ARG A 46 -2.46 -11.55 4.20
N THR A 47 -3.54 -11.44 4.94
CA THR A 47 -4.79 -12.15 4.63
C THR A 47 -5.32 -11.73 3.28
N GLU A 48 -5.39 -10.42 3.01
CA GLU A 48 -5.86 -9.91 1.73
C GLU A 48 -4.93 -10.32 0.57
N LEU A 49 -3.61 -10.25 0.78
CA LEU A 49 -2.65 -10.70 -0.23
C LEU A 49 -2.81 -12.19 -0.57
N ILE A 50 -3.07 -13.06 0.44
CA ILE A 50 -3.34 -14.48 0.20
C ILE A 50 -4.73 -14.68 -0.40
N ALA A 51 -5.76 -14.01 0.09
CA ALA A 51 -7.14 -14.15 -0.38
C ALA A 51 -7.33 -13.54 -1.77
N HIS A 52 -6.78 -12.36 -1.99
CA HIS A 52 -6.91 -11.55 -3.20
C HIS A 52 -8.40 -11.25 -3.50
N THR A 53 -9.09 -10.77 -2.50
CA THR A 53 -10.53 -10.50 -2.61
C THR A 53 -10.85 -9.14 -3.22
N GLY A 54 -9.90 -8.20 -3.17
CA GLY A 54 -10.08 -6.84 -3.69
C GLY A 54 -11.17 -6.09 -2.90
N THR A 55 -11.15 -6.19 -1.58
CA THR A 55 -12.17 -5.57 -0.73
C THR A 55 -11.71 -4.33 0.00
N ASP A 56 -10.42 -3.98 -0.09
CA ASP A 56 -9.91 -2.77 0.53
C ASP A 56 -10.35 -1.53 -0.24
N CYS A 57 -10.54 -0.45 0.52
CA CYS A 57 -11.04 0.83 0.01
C CYS A 57 -10.18 1.99 0.47
N VAL A 58 -10.17 3.06 -0.33
CA VAL A 58 -9.61 4.36 0.02
C VAL A 58 -10.74 5.37 0.13
N TYR A 59 -10.73 6.11 1.21
CA TYR A 59 -11.71 7.14 1.54
C TYR A 59 -11.04 8.51 1.66
N VAL A 60 -11.84 9.56 1.53
CA VAL A 60 -11.47 10.92 1.86
C VAL A 60 -12.38 11.45 2.95
N TYR A 61 -11.78 12.04 3.98
CA TYR A 61 -12.48 12.82 5.03
C TYR A 61 -12.28 14.30 4.74
N ASP A 62 -13.39 15.03 4.65
CA ASP A 62 -13.40 16.48 4.59
C ASP A 62 -13.72 17.04 6.00
N PRO A 63 -12.73 17.66 6.68
CA PRO A 63 -12.94 18.19 8.03
C PRO A 63 -13.87 19.41 8.04
N SER A 64 -14.01 20.14 6.93
CA SER A 64 -14.89 21.30 6.83
C SER A 64 -16.36 20.89 6.74
N ALA A 65 -16.63 19.90 5.91
CA ALA A 65 -17.97 19.31 5.74
C ALA A 65 -18.29 18.24 6.78
N ARG A 66 -17.28 17.65 7.41
CA ARG A 66 -17.37 16.47 8.29
C ARG A 66 -17.98 15.25 7.58
N THR A 67 -17.63 15.07 6.31
CA THR A 67 -18.10 13.97 5.47
C THR A 67 -16.97 12.99 5.18
N VAL A 68 -17.33 11.73 4.95
CA VAL A 68 -16.45 10.67 4.45
C VAL A 68 -17.04 10.15 3.17
N GLU A 69 -16.22 10.05 2.12
CA GLU A 69 -16.63 9.55 0.82
C GLU A 69 -15.59 8.54 0.29
N GLN A 70 -16.06 7.54 -0.43
CA GLN A 70 -15.18 6.57 -1.06
C GLN A 70 -14.55 7.19 -2.33
N VAL A 71 -13.23 7.11 -2.43
CA VAL A 71 -12.47 7.49 -3.63
C VAL A 71 -12.26 6.27 -4.52
N LEU A 72 -11.70 5.20 -3.96
CA LEU A 72 -11.34 3.98 -4.69
C LEU A 72 -11.71 2.74 -3.88
N GLY A 73 -12.37 1.78 -4.51
CA GLY A 73 -12.60 0.45 -3.96
C GLY A 73 -12.00 -0.63 -4.86
N GLY A 74 -12.08 -1.89 -4.44
CA GLY A 74 -11.59 -3.00 -5.23
C GLY A 74 -10.07 -3.21 -5.16
N VAL A 75 -9.40 -2.66 -4.16
CA VAL A 75 -7.94 -2.79 -3.97
C VAL A 75 -7.64 -4.08 -3.22
N ALA A 76 -6.65 -4.83 -3.69
CA ALA A 76 -6.22 -6.09 -3.05
C ALA A 76 -5.04 -5.84 -2.09
N GLY A 77 -5.32 -5.15 -0.99
CA GLY A 77 -4.33 -4.74 0.01
C GLY A 77 -3.81 -3.33 -0.23
N ALA A 78 -4.63 -2.34 0.10
CA ALA A 78 -4.23 -0.94 0.07
C ALA A 78 -3.28 -0.65 1.25
N ALA A 79 -1.99 -0.43 0.99
CA ALA A 79 -0.97 -0.33 2.04
C ALA A 79 -0.17 0.98 2.04
N GLY A 80 -0.34 1.83 1.06
CA GLY A 80 0.33 3.12 0.96
C GLY A 80 -0.46 4.10 0.11
N LEU A 81 -0.38 5.36 0.48
CA LEU A 81 -0.95 6.49 -0.24
C LEU A 81 0.12 7.54 -0.43
N ALA A 82 0.08 8.24 -1.56
CA ALA A 82 0.81 9.47 -1.79
C ALA A 82 -0.03 10.41 -2.67
N LEU A 83 -0.01 11.69 -2.39
CA LEU A 83 -0.74 12.68 -3.16
C LEU A 83 0.25 13.55 -3.93
N SER A 84 -0.07 13.87 -5.19
CA SER A 84 0.71 14.83 -5.96
C SER A 84 0.78 16.17 -5.26
N GLU A 85 1.83 16.96 -5.50
CA GLU A 85 2.05 18.26 -4.88
C GLU A 85 0.86 19.22 -5.08
N ASP A 86 0.24 19.18 -6.27
CA ASP A 86 -0.93 19.99 -6.59
C ASP A 86 -2.25 19.44 -6.01
N GLY A 87 -2.20 18.32 -5.30
CA GLY A 87 -3.35 17.67 -4.66
C GLY A 87 -4.33 17.00 -5.62
N ARG A 88 -4.01 16.86 -6.91
CA ARG A 88 -4.97 16.38 -7.92
C ARG A 88 -4.91 14.88 -8.19
N THR A 89 -3.75 14.26 -7.98
CA THR A 89 -3.56 12.84 -8.26
C THR A 89 -3.23 12.09 -6.98
N LEU A 90 -4.04 11.09 -6.65
CA LEU A 90 -3.79 10.18 -5.57
C LEU A 90 -3.18 8.89 -6.12
N TYR A 91 -2.03 8.50 -5.57
CA TYR A 91 -1.36 7.24 -5.84
C TYR A 91 -1.68 6.27 -4.72
N VAL A 92 -2.08 5.05 -5.09
CA VAL A 92 -2.51 4.01 -4.14
C VAL A 92 -1.74 2.72 -4.43
N SER A 93 -1.03 2.20 -3.44
CA SER A 93 -0.38 0.89 -3.57
C SER A 93 -1.39 -0.25 -3.46
N ASP A 94 -1.25 -1.23 -4.34
CA ASP A 94 -2.04 -2.45 -4.36
C ASP A 94 -1.11 -3.67 -4.26
N LEU A 95 -1.08 -4.29 -3.09
CA LEU A 95 -0.19 -5.41 -2.83
C LEU A 95 -0.47 -6.58 -3.78
N GLY A 96 -1.73 -6.99 -3.86
CA GLY A 96 -2.12 -8.19 -4.58
C GLY A 96 -1.89 -8.09 -6.08
N ASN A 97 -2.16 -6.92 -6.66
CA ASN A 97 -1.97 -6.65 -8.08
C ASN A 97 -0.53 -6.20 -8.40
N ARG A 98 0.30 -5.96 -7.38
CA ARG A 98 1.68 -5.46 -7.52
C ARG A 98 1.75 -4.26 -8.46
N CYS A 99 0.93 -3.27 -8.17
CA CYS A 99 0.86 -2.05 -8.95
C CYS A 99 0.61 -0.83 -8.06
N ILE A 100 0.77 0.34 -8.65
CA ILE A 100 0.35 1.61 -8.07
C ILE A 100 -0.79 2.13 -8.96
N TRP A 101 -1.95 2.32 -8.39
CA TRP A 101 -3.06 2.99 -9.05
C TRP A 101 -2.84 4.49 -9.05
N SER A 102 -3.24 5.16 -10.12
CA SER A 102 -3.28 6.63 -10.23
C SER A 102 -4.71 7.03 -10.48
N VAL A 103 -5.27 7.81 -9.58
CA VAL A 103 -6.67 8.26 -9.65
C VAL A 103 -6.76 9.78 -9.43
N ASP A 104 -7.78 10.41 -10.01
CA ASP A 104 -8.12 11.79 -9.68
C ASP A 104 -8.57 11.84 -8.21
N ALA A 105 -7.96 12.70 -7.41
CA ALA A 105 -8.21 12.83 -5.99
C ALA A 105 -9.64 13.34 -5.68
N ASP A 106 -10.25 14.06 -6.62
CA ASP A 106 -11.64 14.52 -6.53
C ASP A 106 -12.66 13.52 -7.09
N ALA A 107 -12.22 12.43 -7.73
CA ALA A 107 -13.13 11.37 -8.16
C ALA A 107 -13.71 10.58 -6.99
N ARG A 108 -14.88 10.00 -7.18
CA ARG A 108 -15.58 9.20 -6.18
C ARG A 108 -16.04 7.88 -6.79
N GLU A 109 -16.19 6.88 -5.92
CA GLU A 109 -16.73 5.56 -6.28
C GLU A 109 -15.98 4.87 -7.43
N LEU A 110 -14.66 5.12 -7.54
CA LEU A 110 -13.83 4.42 -8.50
C LEU A 110 -13.61 2.96 -8.08
N THR A 111 -13.34 2.11 -9.07
CA THR A 111 -12.96 0.72 -8.83
C THR A 111 -11.57 0.45 -9.43
N ALA A 112 -10.71 -0.19 -8.71
CA ALA A 112 -9.36 -0.58 -9.14
C ALA A 112 -9.42 -1.38 -10.47
N GLY A 113 -8.65 -0.96 -11.46
CA GLY A 113 -8.68 -1.52 -12.80
C GLY A 113 -9.93 -1.22 -13.63
N GLY A 114 -10.86 -0.43 -13.09
CA GLY A 114 -12.06 0.01 -13.78
C GLY A 114 -11.83 1.22 -14.69
N LYS A 115 -12.93 1.72 -15.25
CA LYS A 115 -12.90 2.96 -16.04
C LYS A 115 -12.43 4.13 -15.16
N ASN A 116 -11.54 4.96 -15.68
CA ASN A 116 -10.95 6.12 -14.99
C ASN A 116 -10.03 5.76 -13.78
N CYS A 117 -9.60 4.50 -13.68
CA CYS A 117 -8.60 4.06 -12.73
C CYS A 117 -7.54 3.26 -13.47
N GLY A 118 -6.45 3.90 -13.83
CA GLY A 118 -5.30 3.30 -14.51
C GLY A 118 -4.19 2.93 -13.52
N SER A 119 -3.40 1.91 -13.86
CA SER A 119 -2.16 1.67 -13.14
C SER A 119 -1.10 2.66 -13.63
N PHE A 120 -0.50 3.41 -12.70
CA PHE A 120 0.66 4.25 -12.98
C PHE A 120 1.87 3.36 -13.32
N VAL A 121 2.15 2.39 -12.46
CA VAL A 121 3.15 1.34 -12.70
C VAL A 121 2.60 -0.01 -12.26
N SER A 122 3.06 -1.09 -12.90
CA SER A 122 2.66 -2.46 -12.62
C SER A 122 3.82 -3.43 -12.76
N GLY A 123 3.65 -4.65 -12.27
CA GLY A 123 4.69 -5.68 -12.35
C GLY A 123 5.86 -5.44 -11.40
N LEU A 124 5.61 -4.74 -10.28
CA LEU A 124 6.59 -4.42 -9.25
C LEU A 124 7.38 -5.64 -8.79
N LEU A 125 8.64 -5.43 -8.39
CA LEU A 125 9.55 -6.48 -7.96
C LEU A 125 9.19 -7.08 -6.59
N GLY A 126 8.38 -6.38 -5.79
CA GLY A 126 7.84 -6.83 -4.51
C GLY A 126 6.36 -6.52 -4.36
N TYR A 127 5.80 -6.78 -3.19
CA TYR A 127 4.45 -6.37 -2.80
C TYR A 127 4.50 -4.96 -2.22
N PRO A 128 3.93 -3.93 -2.91
CA PRO A 128 4.11 -2.54 -2.54
C PRO A 128 3.48 -2.22 -1.18
N GLY A 129 4.20 -1.45 -0.38
CA GLY A 129 3.77 -0.94 0.92
C GLY A 129 3.58 0.57 0.90
N ALA A 130 4.30 1.27 1.80
CA ALA A 130 4.25 2.71 1.89
C ALA A 130 4.77 3.40 0.62
N LEU A 131 4.17 4.52 0.32
CA LEU A 131 4.56 5.43 -0.76
C LEU A 131 5.08 6.74 -0.17
N ALA A 132 6.00 7.38 -0.84
CA ALA A 132 6.39 8.75 -0.56
C ALA A 132 6.74 9.46 -1.86
N LEU A 133 6.37 10.72 -1.96
CA LEU A 133 6.69 11.59 -3.10
C LEU A 133 7.67 12.66 -2.64
N ASP A 134 8.69 12.93 -3.44
CA ASP A 134 9.59 14.04 -3.20
C ASP A 134 9.21 15.29 -4.02
N GLU A 135 9.92 16.40 -3.74
CA GLU A 135 9.74 17.69 -4.41
C GLU A 135 10.14 17.66 -5.90
N ASP A 136 10.97 16.69 -6.33
CA ASP A 136 11.41 16.54 -7.72
C ASP A 136 10.42 15.71 -8.55
N GLY A 137 9.35 15.20 -7.95
CA GLY A 137 8.35 14.36 -8.60
C GLY A 137 8.77 12.91 -8.77
N THR A 138 9.61 12.41 -7.87
CA THR A 138 9.97 10.99 -7.79
C THR A 138 9.10 10.29 -6.75
N LEU A 139 8.41 9.24 -7.16
CA LEU A 139 7.63 8.38 -6.29
C LEU A 139 8.49 7.22 -5.78
N TYR A 140 8.67 7.16 -4.47
CA TYR A 140 9.34 6.07 -3.77
C TYR A 140 8.30 5.05 -3.32
N ILE A 141 8.51 3.80 -3.71
CA ILE A 141 7.62 2.67 -3.45
C ILE A 141 8.37 1.69 -2.56
N SER A 142 8.00 1.57 -1.29
CA SER A 142 8.56 0.53 -0.43
C SER A 142 7.92 -0.82 -0.71
N TYR A 143 8.65 -1.91 -0.49
CA TYR A 143 8.11 -3.26 -0.57
C TYR A 143 7.87 -3.82 0.82
N ARG A 144 6.59 -4.00 1.15
CA ARG A 144 6.21 -4.61 2.41
C ARG A 144 6.70 -6.04 2.52
N TRP A 145 6.63 -6.77 1.42
CA TRP A 145 7.19 -8.12 1.30
C TRP A 145 7.78 -8.34 -0.09
N THR A 146 8.74 -9.25 -0.15
CA THR A 146 9.25 -9.74 -1.43
C THR A 146 8.25 -10.68 -2.08
N ARG A 147 8.41 -10.89 -3.39
CA ARG A 147 7.53 -11.79 -4.15
C ARG A 147 7.58 -13.20 -3.60
N SER A 148 6.43 -13.76 -3.32
CA SER A 148 6.26 -15.15 -2.92
C SER A 148 6.12 -16.05 -4.16
N GLY A 149 7.14 -16.84 -4.45
CA GLY A 149 7.08 -17.80 -5.56
C GLY A 149 5.91 -18.78 -5.45
N TRP A 150 5.47 -19.08 -4.23
CA TRP A 150 4.30 -19.92 -4.01
C TRP A 150 3.00 -19.21 -4.40
N LEU A 151 2.81 -17.96 -3.99
CA LEU A 151 1.61 -17.17 -4.36
C LEU A 151 1.55 -16.92 -5.86
N GLU A 152 2.66 -16.56 -6.48
CA GLU A 152 2.74 -16.34 -7.93
C GLU A 152 2.35 -17.61 -8.71
N LYS A 153 2.89 -18.76 -8.31
CA LYS A 153 2.59 -20.05 -8.94
C LYS A 153 1.13 -20.47 -8.76
N ASN A 154 0.47 -20.05 -7.68
CA ASN A 154 -0.89 -20.42 -7.32
C ASN A 154 -1.86 -19.23 -7.42
N ALA A 155 -1.54 -18.22 -8.23
CA ALA A 155 -2.33 -16.99 -8.33
C ALA A 155 -3.80 -17.29 -8.69
N ASP A 156 -4.04 -18.21 -9.62
CA ASP A 156 -5.38 -18.54 -10.13
C ASP A 156 -6.08 -19.65 -9.30
N SER A 157 -5.42 -20.18 -8.25
CA SER A 157 -5.97 -21.29 -7.47
C SER A 157 -6.66 -20.80 -6.20
N THR A 158 -7.96 -20.56 -6.27
CA THR A 158 -8.79 -20.23 -5.09
C THR A 158 -8.75 -21.32 -4.01
N LEU A 159 -8.65 -22.59 -4.40
CA LEU A 159 -8.55 -23.73 -3.47
C LEU A 159 -7.25 -23.68 -2.67
N LEU A 160 -6.09 -23.53 -3.32
CA LEU A 160 -4.79 -23.50 -2.65
C LEU A 160 -4.63 -22.26 -1.80
N ARG A 161 -5.08 -21.11 -2.29
CA ARG A 161 -5.14 -19.85 -1.50
C ARG A 161 -6.03 -20.04 -0.26
N GLY A 162 -7.20 -20.67 -0.39
CA GLY A 162 -8.07 -21.00 0.73
C GLY A 162 -7.45 -21.95 1.75
N ILE A 163 -6.59 -22.89 1.33
CA ILE A 163 -5.81 -23.74 2.24
C ILE A 163 -4.75 -22.91 2.97
N ALA A 164 -4.03 -22.03 2.26
CA ALA A 164 -3.03 -21.16 2.86
C ALA A 164 -3.62 -20.23 3.91
N LEU A 165 -4.84 -19.69 3.69
CA LEU A 165 -5.55 -18.85 4.66
C LEU A 165 -5.89 -19.60 5.97
N ARG A 166 -6.08 -20.92 5.90
CA ARG A 166 -6.36 -21.75 7.08
C ARG A 166 -5.10 -22.26 7.77
N ALA A 167 -3.93 -22.08 7.16
CA ALA A 167 -2.66 -22.44 7.76
C ALA A 167 -2.34 -21.53 8.96
N GLY A 168 -1.59 -22.05 9.91
CA GLY A 168 -1.14 -21.25 11.06
C GLY A 168 -0.24 -20.09 10.62
N GLN A 169 -0.22 -19.02 11.42
CA GLN A 169 0.50 -17.77 11.14
C GLN A 169 1.96 -18.00 10.71
N ASN A 170 2.70 -18.82 11.43
CA ASN A 170 4.10 -19.17 11.08
C ASN A 170 4.25 -19.78 9.68
N THR A 171 3.24 -20.50 9.21
CA THR A 171 3.25 -21.09 7.86
C THR A 171 2.97 -20.01 6.82
N GLN A 172 2.03 -19.12 7.09
CA GLN A 172 1.75 -17.97 6.21
C GLN A 172 2.97 -17.05 6.10
N GLU A 173 3.63 -16.73 7.21
CA GLU A 173 4.84 -15.90 7.23
C GLU A 173 5.98 -16.48 6.37
N ARG A 174 6.10 -17.80 6.34
CA ARG A 174 7.11 -18.46 5.48
C ARG A 174 6.87 -18.24 3.98
N LEU A 175 5.66 -17.91 3.57
CA LEU A 175 5.36 -17.59 2.16
C LEU A 175 6.00 -16.25 1.71
N PHE A 176 6.34 -15.38 2.66
CA PHE A 176 6.82 -14.01 2.40
C PHE A 176 8.25 -13.76 2.87
N ARG A 177 9.04 -14.82 3.14
CA ARG A 177 10.42 -14.64 3.58
C ARG A 177 11.25 -13.95 2.52
N CYS A 178 11.86 -12.84 2.92
CA CYS A 178 12.83 -12.13 2.12
C CYS A 178 14.14 -12.92 1.98
N THR A 179 14.78 -12.76 0.84
CA THR A 179 16.20 -13.05 0.66
C THR A 179 17.00 -11.76 0.84
N ALA A 180 18.23 -11.85 1.32
CA ALA A 180 19.07 -10.68 1.61
C ALA A 180 19.29 -9.74 0.39
N ASP A 181 19.21 -10.27 -0.82
CA ASP A 181 19.43 -9.54 -2.07
C ASP A 181 18.11 -9.04 -2.72
N ALA A 182 16.98 -9.26 -2.06
CA ALA A 182 15.69 -8.85 -2.61
C ALA A 182 15.55 -7.31 -2.60
N PRO A 183 14.91 -6.74 -3.63
CA PRO A 183 14.55 -5.33 -3.61
C PRO A 183 13.64 -5.01 -2.41
N CYS A 184 13.94 -3.92 -1.71
CA CYS A 184 13.14 -3.42 -0.60
C CYS A 184 12.36 -2.16 -0.95
N ALA A 185 12.77 -1.44 -2.00
CA ALA A 185 12.07 -0.29 -2.54
C ALA A 185 12.54 0.03 -3.97
N GLU A 186 11.73 0.78 -4.68
CA GLU A 186 12.05 1.36 -5.99
C GLU A 186 11.63 2.82 -6.04
N ALA A 187 12.33 3.59 -6.88
CA ALA A 187 12.00 4.98 -7.20
C ALA A 187 11.62 5.10 -8.68
N VAL A 188 10.56 5.84 -8.96
CA VAL A 188 10.01 6.05 -10.31
C VAL A 188 9.65 7.52 -10.52
N SER A 189 10.08 8.07 -11.66
CA SER A 189 9.71 9.44 -12.06
C SER A 189 8.24 9.54 -12.43
N LEU A 190 7.51 10.47 -11.84
CA LEU A 190 6.12 10.75 -12.21
C LEU A 190 6.00 11.34 -13.61
N ALA A 191 6.99 12.12 -14.03
CA ALA A 191 6.97 12.80 -15.32
C ALA A 191 7.11 11.84 -16.51
N THR A 192 7.92 10.78 -16.35
CA THR A 192 8.30 9.89 -17.45
C THR A 192 7.82 8.45 -17.25
N GLY A 193 7.46 8.04 -16.03
CA GLY A 193 7.21 6.66 -15.65
C GLY A 193 8.48 5.79 -15.65
N ALA A 194 9.66 6.40 -15.78
CA ALA A 194 10.92 5.66 -15.80
C ALA A 194 11.36 5.28 -14.40
N TRP A 195 11.87 4.06 -14.25
CA TRP A 195 12.54 3.61 -13.05
C TRP A 195 13.87 4.34 -12.90
N GLU A 196 14.08 4.97 -11.74
CA GLU A 196 15.28 5.75 -11.46
C GLU A 196 16.26 4.97 -10.59
N GLN A 197 15.77 4.25 -9.59
CA GLN A 197 16.61 3.52 -8.66
C GLN A 197 15.89 2.32 -8.05
N THR A 198 16.67 1.27 -7.78
CA THR A 198 16.23 0.10 -6.99
C THR A 198 17.11 -0.01 -5.75
N PHE A 199 16.49 -0.11 -4.58
CA PHE A 199 17.16 -0.27 -3.30
C PHE A 199 17.14 -1.73 -2.88
N THR A 200 18.30 -2.27 -2.48
CA THR A 200 18.47 -3.67 -2.07
C THR A 200 19.29 -3.76 -0.78
N GLY A 201 19.19 -4.88 -0.08
CA GLY A 201 20.05 -5.19 1.06
C GLY A 201 19.80 -4.35 2.32
N LEU A 202 18.74 -3.53 2.35
CA LEU A 202 18.48 -2.61 3.46
C LEU A 202 17.58 -3.21 4.54
N VAL A 203 16.74 -4.19 4.21
CA VAL A 203 15.70 -4.68 5.13
C VAL A 203 15.61 -6.20 5.04
N GLN A 204 15.54 -6.87 6.21
CA GLN A 204 15.51 -8.33 6.24
C GLN A 204 14.13 -8.94 5.99
N ASP A 205 13.03 -8.30 6.43
CA ASP A 205 11.69 -8.91 6.39
C ASP A 205 10.60 -8.05 5.75
N SER A 206 10.54 -6.74 6.01
CA SER A 206 9.56 -5.85 5.39
C SER A 206 9.99 -4.39 5.46
N CYS A 207 9.78 -3.63 4.39
CA CYS A 207 9.92 -2.18 4.41
C CYS A 207 8.54 -1.54 4.63
N ALA A 208 8.30 -1.07 5.85
CA ALA A 208 7.00 -0.56 6.26
C ALA A 208 6.85 0.95 6.04
N ALA A 209 7.96 1.68 5.87
CA ALA A 209 7.97 3.11 5.64
C ALA A 209 9.13 3.52 4.73
N VAL A 210 8.91 4.55 3.94
CA VAL A 210 9.93 5.18 3.11
C VAL A 210 9.76 6.70 3.23
N CYS A 211 10.87 7.43 3.34
CA CYS A 211 10.86 8.88 3.49
C CYS A 211 12.07 9.49 2.78
N PRO A 212 11.90 10.13 1.62
CA PRO A 212 12.96 10.88 0.97
C PRO A 212 13.19 12.21 1.69
N VAL A 213 14.45 12.54 1.97
CA VAL A 213 14.83 13.81 2.59
C VAL A 213 16.18 14.24 2.01
N GLU A 214 16.21 15.40 1.36
CA GLU A 214 17.42 15.96 0.72
C GLU A 214 18.09 14.94 -0.23
N SER A 215 19.33 14.52 0.04
CA SER A 215 20.09 13.58 -0.78
C SER A 215 19.93 12.11 -0.35
N LYS A 216 19.04 11.83 0.60
CA LYS A 216 18.87 10.49 1.17
C LYS A 216 17.43 10.01 1.15
N VAL A 217 17.28 8.70 1.15
CA VAL A 217 16.00 8.03 1.41
C VAL A 217 16.16 7.21 2.68
N TYR A 218 15.25 7.41 3.61
CA TYR A 218 15.18 6.68 4.88
C TYR A 218 14.13 5.59 4.81
N PHE A 219 14.44 4.45 5.44
CA PHE A 219 13.57 3.28 5.44
C PHE A 219 13.33 2.80 6.86
N GLY A 220 12.06 2.51 7.17
CA GLY A 220 11.64 1.88 8.40
C GLY A 220 11.14 0.47 8.13
N ALA A 221 11.65 -0.50 8.89
CA ALA A 221 11.21 -1.88 8.81
C ALA A 221 10.47 -2.29 10.09
N ALA A 222 9.40 -3.08 9.94
CA ALA A 222 8.72 -3.63 11.10
C ALA A 222 9.65 -4.61 11.84
N GLY A 223 9.87 -4.37 13.13
CA GLY A 223 10.76 -5.20 13.96
C GLY A 223 12.25 -4.89 13.83
N ALA A 224 12.65 -3.89 13.02
CA ALA A 224 14.03 -3.42 13.00
C ALA A 224 14.33 -2.54 14.23
N ASP A 225 15.55 -2.63 14.72
CA ASP A 225 16.09 -1.83 15.81
C ASP A 225 16.89 -0.61 15.31
N SER A 226 16.86 -0.35 14.01
CA SER A 226 17.65 0.70 13.36
C SER A 226 16.86 1.40 12.25
N LEU A 227 17.15 2.69 12.06
CA LEU A 227 16.73 3.46 10.90
C LEU A 227 17.77 3.27 9.80
N LEU A 228 17.33 2.85 8.62
CA LEU A 228 18.18 2.62 7.47
C LEU A 228 18.15 3.81 6.52
N ALA A 229 19.23 4.07 5.81
CA ALA A 229 19.30 5.13 4.81
C ALA A 229 20.13 4.72 3.60
N ALA A 230 19.72 5.18 2.42
CA ALA A 230 20.48 5.09 1.18
C ALA A 230 20.62 6.48 0.54
N ASN A 231 21.55 6.64 -0.40
CA ASN A 231 21.61 7.84 -1.22
C ASN A 231 20.52 7.79 -2.30
N ARG A 232 20.04 8.96 -2.66
CA ARG A 232 19.15 9.20 -3.80
C ARG A 232 19.94 9.09 -5.09
#